data_c166c8df8102be4d40d619916f00230a
#
_entry.id   c166c8df8102be4d40d619916f00230a
#
_cell.length_a   1.000
_cell.length_b   1.000
_cell.length_c   1.000
_cell.angle_alpha   90.00
_cell.angle_beta   90.00
_cell.angle_gamma   90.00
#
_symmetry.space_group_name_H-M   'P 1'
#
loop_
_entity.id
_entity.type
_entity.pdbx_description
1 polymer ?
#
loop_
_entity_poly.entity_id
_entity_poly.type
_entity_poly.pdbx_seq_one_letter_code
_entity_poly.pdbx_strand_id
1 'polypeptide(L)'
;MIIHPKVRGFICTTTHPLGCERNVLEQIAATRARGVRHDGPKKVLVIGASSGYGLASRITAAFGFGADTLGVFFEKPGTATKAGTAGWYNSAAFDKHAKAAGLYSKSINGDAFSDAAREKVIELIKTEMGGQVDLVVYSLASPVRKLPGSGEVKRSALKPIGQTYTATAIDTNKDTIIQASIEPASAQEIEDTITVMGGQDWELWLDALDGAGVLADGARSVAFSYIGTEITWPIYWHGALGKAKVDLDHTAQRLNARLAQRGGGANVAVLKSVVTQASAAIPVMPLYISMVYKIMKEKGLHEGTIEQLDRLFRERLYREDGRPAEVDDENRLRLDDWELRDDVQDACKALWPQVTTENLFQLTDYAGYKHEFLKLFGFERDDVDYDADVATDVTFDCIELA
;
A
#
# COMPACT_ATOMS: atom_id res chain seq x y z
N MET A 1 15.51 -6.21 24.12
CA MET A 1 15.69 -7.49 23.35
C MET A 1 16.57 -7.21 22.16
N ILE A 2 17.62 -8.01 21.89
CA ILE A 2 18.39 -7.95 20.64
C ILE A 2 17.59 -8.62 19.52
N ILE A 3 17.44 -7.98 18.38
CA ILE A 3 16.59 -8.44 17.30
C ILE A 3 17.34 -8.42 15.98
N HIS A 4 17.50 -9.60 15.38
CA HIS A 4 18.04 -9.78 14.03
C HIS A 4 16.94 -10.25 13.05
N PRO A 5 17.09 -10.03 11.72
CA PRO A 5 16.11 -10.45 10.74
C PRO A 5 16.00 -11.98 10.65
N LYS A 6 14.77 -12.49 10.63
CA LYS A 6 14.47 -13.91 10.42
C LYS A 6 13.55 -14.05 9.21
N VAL A 7 14.16 -14.20 8.04
CA VAL A 7 13.47 -14.28 6.75
C VAL A 7 13.11 -15.72 6.41
N ARG A 8 11.90 -15.92 5.86
CA ARG A 8 11.42 -17.18 5.28
C ARG A 8 10.64 -16.85 4.00
N GLY A 9 11.29 -17.01 2.84
CA GLY A 9 10.72 -16.62 1.55
C GLY A 9 10.37 -15.12 1.51
N PHE A 10 9.11 -14.84 1.28
CA PHE A 10 8.57 -13.49 1.23
C PHE A 10 8.08 -12.95 2.60
N ILE A 11 8.44 -13.58 3.70
CA ILE A 11 8.05 -13.17 5.05
C ILE A 11 9.29 -12.97 5.92
N CYS A 12 9.35 -11.84 6.63
CA CYS A 12 10.25 -11.66 7.77
C CYS A 12 9.43 -11.76 9.07
N THR A 13 9.84 -12.67 9.96
CA THR A 13 9.09 -12.99 11.19
C THR A 13 9.51 -12.17 12.39
N THR A 14 10.55 -11.35 12.25
CA THR A 14 11.02 -10.41 13.26
C THR A 14 10.94 -9.00 12.72
N THR A 15 10.85 -8.02 13.62
CA THR A 15 10.72 -6.61 13.30
C THR A 15 11.52 -5.79 14.28
N HIS A 16 12.23 -4.77 13.81
CA HIS A 16 13.05 -3.90 14.65
C HIS A 16 12.35 -2.55 14.90
N PRO A 17 11.92 -2.23 16.15
CA PRO A 17 11.15 -1.03 16.47
C PRO A 17 11.83 0.27 16.02
N LEU A 18 13.10 0.46 16.38
CA LEU A 18 13.87 1.66 16.04
C LEU A 18 14.07 1.78 14.51
N GLY A 19 14.32 0.66 13.83
CA GLY A 19 14.46 0.69 12.37
C GLY A 19 13.15 1.08 11.68
N CYS A 20 12.00 0.61 12.16
CA CYS A 20 10.70 1.05 11.68
C CYS A 20 10.50 2.56 11.92
N GLU A 21 10.88 3.10 13.09
CA GLU A 21 10.82 4.54 13.33
C GLU A 21 11.73 5.32 12.37
N ARG A 22 12.94 4.82 12.08
CA ARG A 22 13.84 5.44 11.09
C ARG A 22 13.24 5.47 9.68
N ASN A 23 12.57 4.40 9.26
CA ASN A 23 11.86 4.37 7.98
C ASN A 23 10.75 5.42 7.90
N VAL A 24 9.98 5.60 8.96
CA VAL A 24 8.95 6.65 9.03
C VAL A 24 9.57 8.04 8.98
N LEU A 25 10.66 8.27 9.71
CA LEU A 25 11.40 9.55 9.69
C LEU A 25 11.98 9.88 8.31
N GLU A 26 12.52 8.87 7.60
CA GLU A 26 13.01 9.03 6.22
C GLU A 26 11.90 9.49 5.28
N GLN A 27 10.73 8.86 5.35
CA GLN A 27 9.57 9.23 4.54
C GLN A 27 9.04 10.63 4.90
N ILE A 28 8.99 10.98 6.18
CA ILE A 28 8.64 12.34 6.64
C ILE A 28 9.63 13.37 6.09
N ALA A 29 10.92 13.08 6.16
CA ALA A 29 11.96 13.98 5.64
C ALA A 29 11.85 14.17 4.12
N ALA A 30 11.63 13.09 3.36
CA ALA A 30 11.42 13.13 1.92
C ALA A 30 10.19 14.00 1.55
N THR A 31 9.09 13.82 2.26
CA THR A 31 7.86 14.62 2.05
C THR A 31 8.08 16.10 2.36
N ARG A 32 8.72 16.40 3.49
CA ARG A 32 9.01 17.79 3.90
C ARG A 32 10.00 18.51 2.98
N ALA A 33 10.94 17.78 2.40
CA ALA A 33 11.91 18.35 1.47
C ALA A 33 11.25 18.96 0.21
N ARG A 34 10.04 18.50 -0.14
CA ARG A 34 9.24 19.07 -1.24
C ARG A 34 8.37 20.27 -0.83
N GLY A 35 8.48 20.71 0.43
CA GLY A 35 7.71 21.81 0.98
C GLY A 35 6.29 21.43 1.42
N VAL A 36 5.77 22.14 2.42
CA VAL A 36 4.40 21.91 2.91
C VAL A 36 3.44 22.79 2.11
N ARG A 37 2.35 22.21 1.64
CA ARG A 37 1.25 22.89 0.95
C ARG A 37 0.03 22.94 1.87
N HIS A 38 -0.79 24.00 1.72
CA HIS A 38 -2.01 24.17 2.50
C HIS A 38 -3.29 24.22 1.65
N ASP A 39 -3.17 23.97 0.35
CA ASP A 39 -4.24 23.94 -0.65
C ASP A 39 -4.71 22.51 -0.99
N GLY A 40 -4.36 21.55 -0.16
CA GLY A 40 -4.75 20.14 -0.27
C GLY A 40 -5.71 19.69 0.84
N PRO A 41 -5.73 18.38 1.15
CA PRO A 41 -6.63 17.82 2.14
C PRO A 41 -6.36 18.38 3.53
N LYS A 42 -7.41 18.45 4.34
CA LYS A 42 -7.34 18.94 5.74
C LYS A 42 -7.59 17.84 6.75
N LYS A 43 -8.50 16.91 6.44
CA LYS A 43 -8.94 15.83 7.34
C LYS A 43 -9.05 14.54 6.57
N VAL A 44 -8.14 13.62 6.84
CA VAL A 44 -7.91 12.44 6.03
C VAL A 44 -8.18 11.17 6.81
N LEU A 45 -9.04 10.31 6.27
CA LEU A 45 -9.19 8.92 6.72
C LEU A 45 -8.34 8.02 5.81
N VAL A 46 -7.48 7.19 6.43
CA VAL A 46 -6.70 6.17 5.72
C VAL A 46 -7.05 4.78 6.23
N ILE A 47 -7.62 3.97 5.38
CA ILE A 47 -8.00 2.57 5.66
C ILE A 47 -6.88 1.67 5.11
N GLY A 48 -6.20 0.93 6.00
CA GLY A 48 -4.95 0.23 5.70
C GLY A 48 -3.71 1.10 5.92
N ALA A 49 -3.64 1.81 7.06
CA ALA A 49 -2.75 2.95 7.31
C ALA A 49 -1.35 2.61 7.85
N SER A 50 -1.03 1.32 8.11
CA SER A 50 0.15 0.92 8.90
C SER A 50 1.43 0.71 8.11
N SER A 51 1.34 0.49 6.80
CA SER A 51 2.49 0.15 5.95
C SER A 51 2.26 0.51 4.48
N GLY A 52 3.31 0.40 3.66
CA GLY A 52 3.23 0.57 2.22
C GLY A 52 2.58 1.89 1.79
N TYR A 53 1.69 1.81 0.81
CA TYR A 53 1.02 2.99 0.25
C TYR A 53 0.07 3.68 1.23
N GLY A 54 -0.57 2.93 2.13
CA GLY A 54 -1.44 3.54 3.14
C GLY A 54 -0.68 4.40 4.14
N LEU A 55 0.44 3.91 4.67
CA LEU A 55 1.32 4.69 5.53
C LEU A 55 1.90 5.90 4.79
N ALA A 56 2.39 5.70 3.56
CA ALA A 56 2.92 6.79 2.74
C ALA A 56 1.85 7.87 2.45
N SER A 57 0.59 7.47 2.20
CA SER A 57 -0.54 8.41 2.07
C SER A 57 -0.75 9.24 3.34
N ARG A 58 -0.71 8.55 4.49
CA ARG A 58 -0.89 9.21 5.79
C ARG A 58 0.24 10.19 6.09
N ILE A 59 1.49 9.82 5.80
CA ILE A 59 2.68 10.68 5.94
C ILE A 59 2.58 11.88 4.99
N THR A 60 2.25 11.65 3.71
CA THR A 60 2.09 12.72 2.72
C THR A 60 0.99 13.70 3.13
N ALA A 61 -0.17 13.22 3.55
CA ALA A 61 -1.27 14.07 4.01
C ALA A 61 -0.84 14.94 5.21
N ALA A 62 -0.26 14.33 6.23
CA ALA A 62 0.13 15.01 7.46
C ALA A 62 1.30 15.98 7.24
N PHE A 63 2.39 15.53 6.64
CA PHE A 63 3.65 16.30 6.58
C PHE A 63 3.85 17.05 5.27
N GLY A 64 3.12 16.70 4.21
CA GLY A 64 3.12 17.42 2.94
C GLY A 64 2.03 18.47 2.82
N PHE A 65 0.93 18.31 3.58
CA PHE A 65 -0.23 19.22 3.50
C PHE A 65 -0.72 19.75 4.85
N GLY A 66 -0.18 19.28 5.95
CA GLY A 66 -0.60 19.70 7.30
C GLY A 66 -1.97 19.17 7.69
N ALA A 67 -2.37 18.02 7.16
CA ALA A 67 -3.68 17.44 7.41
C ALA A 67 -3.75 16.67 8.74
N ASP A 68 -4.90 16.75 9.39
CA ASP A 68 -5.28 15.84 10.48
C ASP A 68 -5.59 14.45 9.92
N THR A 69 -5.16 13.38 10.59
CA THR A 69 -5.31 12.03 10.04
C THR A 69 -5.91 11.04 11.04
N LEU A 70 -6.84 10.22 10.55
CA LEU A 70 -7.35 9.03 11.22
C LEU A 70 -6.95 7.80 10.41
N GLY A 71 -6.26 6.83 11.05
CA GLY A 71 -5.81 5.60 10.40
C GLY A 71 -6.53 4.37 10.96
N VAL A 72 -6.88 3.42 10.08
CA VAL A 72 -7.40 2.10 10.44
C VAL A 72 -6.42 1.05 9.96
N PHE A 73 -6.09 0.08 10.79
CA PHE A 73 -5.20 -1.04 10.47
C PHE A 73 -5.46 -2.24 11.37
N PHE A 74 -4.83 -3.38 11.08
CA PHE A 74 -4.92 -4.58 11.90
C PHE A 74 -3.53 -5.16 12.14
N GLU A 75 -2.92 -4.78 13.27
CA GLU A 75 -1.53 -5.08 13.61
C GLU A 75 -1.42 -5.72 15.00
N LYS A 76 -0.35 -6.44 15.22
CA LYS A 76 -0.08 -7.07 16.52
C LYS A 76 0.90 -6.19 17.31
N PRO A 77 0.52 -5.71 18.51
CA PRO A 77 1.43 -4.99 19.38
C PRO A 77 2.59 -5.89 19.84
N GLY A 78 3.71 -5.25 20.15
CA GLY A 78 4.81 -5.92 20.81
C GLY A 78 4.53 -6.15 22.29
N THR A 79 5.25 -7.11 22.87
CA THR A 79 5.28 -7.36 24.32
C THR A 79 6.72 -7.29 24.81
N ALA A 80 6.96 -7.28 26.10
CA ALA A 80 8.33 -7.26 26.67
C ALA A 80 9.22 -8.41 26.18
N THR A 81 8.63 -9.51 25.69
CA THR A 81 9.35 -10.73 25.26
C THR A 81 9.22 -11.05 23.77
N LYS A 82 8.44 -10.27 23.01
CA LYS A 82 8.19 -10.53 21.60
C LYS A 82 7.95 -9.24 20.83
N ALA A 83 8.66 -9.07 19.72
CA ALA A 83 8.41 -7.95 18.81
C ALA A 83 7.00 -8.01 18.21
N GLY A 84 6.38 -6.85 18.05
CA GLY A 84 5.15 -6.65 17.29
C GLY A 84 5.38 -6.73 15.79
N THR A 85 4.33 -6.42 15.01
CA THR A 85 4.44 -6.29 13.55
C THR A 85 5.05 -4.94 13.15
N ALA A 86 5.60 -4.86 11.93
CA ALA A 86 6.18 -3.62 11.43
C ALA A 86 5.18 -2.46 11.40
N GLY A 87 3.95 -2.75 10.97
CA GLY A 87 2.89 -1.74 10.92
C GLY A 87 2.52 -1.17 12.29
N TRP A 88 2.64 -1.95 13.37
CA TRP A 88 2.47 -1.44 14.73
C TRP A 88 3.51 -0.36 15.06
N TYR A 89 4.79 -0.67 14.84
CA TYR A 89 5.88 0.28 15.13
C TYR A 89 5.88 1.49 14.19
N ASN A 90 5.55 1.30 12.92
CA ASN A 90 5.38 2.40 11.97
C ASN A 90 4.27 3.36 12.42
N SER A 91 3.13 2.80 12.89
CA SER A 91 2.00 3.60 13.35
C SER A 91 2.31 4.35 14.64
N ALA A 92 3.03 3.72 15.57
CA ALA A 92 3.53 4.36 16.79
C ALA A 92 4.50 5.52 16.49
N ALA A 93 5.43 5.30 15.55
CA ALA A 93 6.37 6.31 15.12
C ALA A 93 5.64 7.47 14.41
N PHE A 94 4.71 7.17 13.50
CA PHE A 94 3.90 8.19 12.84
C PHE A 94 3.14 9.05 13.86
N ASP A 95 2.43 8.43 14.81
CA ASP A 95 1.67 9.12 15.86
C ASP A 95 2.56 10.05 16.67
N LYS A 96 3.70 9.55 17.14
CA LYS A 96 4.71 10.33 17.88
C LYS A 96 5.14 11.60 17.14
N HIS A 97 5.49 11.47 15.86
CA HIS A 97 6.02 12.58 15.07
C HIS A 97 4.93 13.53 14.57
N ALA A 98 3.71 13.03 14.31
CA ALA A 98 2.56 13.86 13.97
C ALA A 98 2.15 14.74 15.15
N LYS A 99 2.02 14.18 16.35
CA LYS A 99 1.74 14.93 17.58
C LYS A 99 2.82 15.94 17.92
N ALA A 100 4.09 15.58 17.75
CA ALA A 100 5.21 16.50 17.94
C ALA A 100 5.18 17.68 16.94
N ALA A 101 4.57 17.50 15.78
CA ALA A 101 4.34 18.55 14.78
C ALA A 101 3.03 19.34 15.01
N GLY A 102 2.28 19.07 16.08
CA GLY A 102 1.00 19.71 16.40
C GLY A 102 -0.17 19.26 15.52
N LEU A 103 -0.04 18.11 14.84
CA LEU A 103 -1.09 17.55 13.98
C LEU A 103 -1.93 16.53 14.77
N TYR A 104 -3.24 16.51 14.50
CA TYR A 104 -4.10 15.45 15.01
C TYR A 104 -3.71 14.12 14.37
N SER A 105 -3.50 13.11 15.20
CA SER A 105 -3.24 11.74 14.79
C SER A 105 -3.98 10.78 15.71
N LYS A 106 -4.84 9.96 15.14
CA LYS A 106 -5.55 8.90 15.87
C LYS A 106 -5.50 7.63 15.06
N SER A 107 -5.53 6.49 15.74
CA SER A 107 -5.47 5.19 15.08
C SER A 107 -6.48 4.22 15.71
N ILE A 108 -7.03 3.36 14.85
CA ILE A 108 -7.89 2.23 15.23
C ILE A 108 -7.18 0.95 14.79
N ASN A 109 -6.94 0.05 15.72
CA ASN A 109 -6.44 -1.29 15.45
C ASN A 109 -7.60 -2.29 15.50
N GLY A 110 -7.97 -2.84 14.37
CA GLY A 110 -9.06 -3.79 14.24
C GLY A 110 -9.33 -4.18 12.80
N ASP A 111 -10.23 -5.14 12.61
CA ASP A 111 -10.62 -5.59 11.28
C ASP A 111 -11.35 -4.46 10.52
N ALA A 112 -10.68 -3.89 9.52
CA ALA A 112 -11.22 -2.82 8.69
C ALA A 112 -12.46 -3.25 7.87
N PHE A 113 -12.69 -4.53 7.68
CA PHE A 113 -13.88 -5.06 7.02
C PHE A 113 -15.13 -5.08 7.92
N SER A 114 -14.97 -4.83 9.21
CA SER A 114 -16.06 -4.91 10.20
C SER A 114 -16.92 -3.63 10.25
N ASP A 115 -18.19 -3.81 10.62
CA ASP A 115 -19.08 -2.68 10.90
C ASP A 115 -18.59 -1.89 12.12
N ALA A 116 -18.06 -2.57 13.13
CA ALA A 116 -17.50 -1.93 14.32
C ALA A 116 -16.38 -0.93 13.99
N ALA A 117 -15.52 -1.23 13.00
CA ALA A 117 -14.49 -0.30 12.54
C ALA A 117 -15.10 0.94 11.87
N ARG A 118 -16.13 0.75 11.03
CA ARG A 118 -16.84 1.86 10.37
C ARG A 118 -17.56 2.76 11.38
N GLU A 119 -18.27 2.16 12.33
CA GLU A 119 -18.97 2.88 13.40
C GLU A 119 -18.00 3.69 14.26
N LYS A 120 -16.87 3.10 14.66
CA LYS A 120 -15.87 3.79 15.48
C LYS A 120 -15.19 4.94 14.73
N VAL A 121 -14.91 4.77 13.45
CA VAL A 121 -14.40 5.85 12.58
C VAL A 121 -15.39 7.00 12.52
N ILE A 122 -16.67 6.71 12.28
CA ILE A 122 -17.73 7.73 12.21
C ILE A 122 -17.85 8.49 13.53
N GLU A 123 -17.80 7.79 14.66
CA GLU A 123 -17.80 8.39 16.00
C GLU A 123 -16.65 9.39 16.15
N LEU A 124 -15.40 8.98 15.83
CA LEU A 124 -14.22 9.83 15.97
C LEU A 124 -14.26 11.04 15.03
N ILE A 125 -14.72 10.86 13.79
CA ILE A 125 -14.87 11.99 12.86
C ILE A 125 -15.84 13.02 13.45
N LYS A 126 -16.96 12.58 14.02
CA LYS A 126 -17.98 13.48 14.63
C LYS A 126 -17.47 14.18 15.88
N THR A 127 -16.74 13.48 16.73
CA THR A 127 -16.36 13.98 18.06
C THR A 127 -15.00 14.68 18.08
N GLU A 128 -14.04 14.23 17.28
CA GLU A 128 -12.64 14.70 17.37
C GLU A 128 -12.14 15.41 16.11
N MET A 129 -12.75 15.16 14.93
CA MET A 129 -12.28 15.74 13.66
C MET A 129 -13.20 16.85 13.12
N GLY A 130 -14.09 17.40 13.97
CA GLY A 130 -14.98 18.49 13.56
C GLY A 130 -16.07 18.07 12.56
N GLY A 131 -16.45 16.81 12.58
CA GLY A 131 -17.65 16.27 11.95
C GLY A 131 -17.49 15.76 10.52
N GLN A 132 -16.41 16.06 9.82
CA GLN A 132 -16.26 15.65 8.41
C GLN A 132 -14.80 15.36 8.04
N VAL A 133 -14.61 14.51 7.01
CA VAL A 133 -13.35 14.28 6.32
C VAL A 133 -13.47 14.67 4.85
N ASP A 134 -12.38 15.14 4.25
CA ASP A 134 -12.33 15.63 2.87
C ASP A 134 -11.50 14.73 1.94
N LEU A 135 -10.78 13.72 2.51
CA LEU A 135 -10.12 12.67 1.74
C LEU A 135 -10.27 11.31 2.44
N VAL A 136 -10.68 10.31 1.67
CA VAL A 136 -10.69 8.90 2.10
C VAL A 136 -9.74 8.10 1.22
N VAL A 137 -8.70 7.52 1.83
CA VAL A 137 -7.75 6.62 1.15
C VAL A 137 -8.08 5.18 1.53
N TYR A 138 -8.38 4.35 0.53
CA TYR A 138 -8.64 2.93 0.69
C TYR A 138 -7.43 2.12 0.21
N SER A 139 -6.67 1.56 1.15
CA SER A 139 -5.38 0.87 0.91
C SER A 139 -5.34 -0.50 1.57
N LEU A 140 -6.37 -1.32 1.36
CA LEU A 140 -6.39 -2.68 1.86
C LEU A 140 -5.86 -3.67 0.82
N ALA A 141 -4.94 -4.53 1.23
CA ALA A 141 -4.41 -5.65 0.47
C ALA A 141 -4.35 -6.89 1.37
N SER A 142 -5.52 -7.43 1.71
CA SER A 142 -5.63 -8.59 2.61
C SER A 142 -5.80 -9.88 1.81
N PRO A 143 -5.20 -11.00 2.23
CA PRO A 143 -5.49 -12.32 1.64
C PRO A 143 -6.83 -12.90 2.11
N VAL A 144 -7.46 -12.31 3.12
CA VAL A 144 -8.66 -12.84 3.77
C VAL A 144 -9.60 -11.70 4.15
N ARG A 145 -10.89 -11.91 3.94
CA ARG A 145 -11.96 -11.02 4.40
C ARG A 145 -13.04 -11.83 5.11
N LYS A 146 -13.42 -11.42 6.31
CA LYS A 146 -14.61 -11.88 6.99
C LYS A 146 -15.76 -10.95 6.62
N LEU A 147 -16.82 -11.49 6.01
CA LEU A 147 -17.96 -10.70 5.57
C LEU A 147 -18.78 -10.21 6.77
N PRO A 148 -19.11 -8.92 6.82
CA PRO A 148 -20.03 -8.40 7.85
C PRO A 148 -21.40 -9.07 7.73
N GLY A 149 -22.08 -9.25 8.83
CA GLY A 149 -23.40 -9.89 8.91
C GLY A 149 -23.35 -11.43 8.88
N SER A 150 -22.82 -12.04 7.81
CA SER A 150 -22.77 -13.52 7.69
C SER A 150 -21.63 -14.17 8.48
N GLY A 151 -20.52 -13.45 8.69
CA GLY A 151 -19.30 -14.00 9.28
C GLY A 151 -18.53 -14.97 8.37
N GLU A 152 -18.98 -15.15 7.14
CA GLU A 152 -18.30 -16.00 6.14
C GLU A 152 -16.90 -15.48 5.82
N VAL A 153 -15.93 -16.39 5.74
CA VAL A 153 -14.53 -16.05 5.45
C VAL A 153 -14.22 -16.34 4.00
N LYS A 154 -13.89 -15.29 3.24
CA LYS A 154 -13.44 -15.36 1.85
C LYS A 154 -11.91 -15.23 1.77
N ARG A 155 -11.29 -15.88 0.77
CA ARG A 155 -9.83 -15.87 0.56
C ARG A 155 -9.51 -15.48 -0.88
N SER A 156 -8.61 -14.53 -1.06
CA SER A 156 -8.09 -14.19 -2.39
C SER A 156 -7.05 -15.20 -2.86
N ALA A 157 -6.96 -15.39 -4.17
CA ALA A 157 -6.00 -16.25 -4.83
C ALA A 157 -5.10 -15.44 -5.79
N LEU A 158 -3.79 -15.72 -5.73
CA LEU A 158 -2.81 -15.20 -6.68
C LEU A 158 -2.55 -16.26 -7.75
N LYS A 159 -3.50 -16.42 -8.67
CA LYS A 159 -3.52 -17.47 -9.69
C LYS A 159 -3.88 -16.94 -11.06
N PRO A 160 -3.33 -17.53 -12.15
CA PRO A 160 -3.75 -17.26 -13.50
C PRO A 160 -5.19 -17.76 -13.74
N ILE A 161 -5.81 -17.36 -14.85
CA ILE A 161 -7.12 -17.86 -15.27
C ILE A 161 -6.96 -18.70 -16.53
N GLY A 162 -7.66 -19.84 -16.59
CA GLY A 162 -7.80 -20.68 -17.76
C GLY A 162 -6.75 -21.78 -17.88
N GLN A 163 -5.48 -21.49 -17.74
CA GLN A 163 -4.39 -22.48 -17.88
C GLN A 163 -3.27 -22.28 -16.89
N THR A 164 -2.48 -23.33 -16.63
CA THR A 164 -1.27 -23.25 -15.82
C THR A 164 -0.30 -22.22 -16.40
N TYR A 165 0.21 -21.36 -15.55
CA TYR A 165 1.22 -20.36 -15.90
C TYR A 165 2.57 -20.79 -15.36
N THR A 166 3.56 -20.94 -16.26
CA THR A 166 4.94 -21.22 -15.89
C THR A 166 5.82 -20.05 -16.28
N ALA A 167 6.60 -19.54 -15.33
CA ALA A 167 7.47 -18.40 -15.54
C ALA A 167 8.74 -18.49 -14.71
N THR A 168 9.75 -17.75 -15.18
CA THR A 168 10.98 -17.51 -14.42
C THR A 168 10.68 -16.71 -13.17
N ALA A 169 11.22 -17.14 -12.03
CA ALA A 169 11.04 -16.49 -10.72
C ALA A 169 12.33 -16.63 -9.89
N ILE A 170 12.37 -15.96 -8.76
CA ILE A 170 13.47 -16.12 -7.78
C ILE A 170 12.98 -16.96 -6.59
N ASP A 171 13.74 -17.99 -6.23
CA ASP A 171 13.68 -18.55 -4.88
C ASP A 171 14.49 -17.63 -3.95
N THR A 172 13.79 -16.76 -3.24
CA THR A 172 14.40 -15.74 -2.36
C THR A 172 15.06 -16.32 -1.10
N ASN A 173 14.88 -17.62 -0.80
CA ASN A 173 15.61 -18.30 0.28
C ASN A 173 17.00 -18.75 -0.16
N LYS A 174 17.15 -19.08 -1.45
CA LYS A 174 18.39 -19.63 -2.02
C LYS A 174 19.11 -18.66 -2.94
N ASP A 175 18.47 -17.51 -3.25
CA ASP A 175 18.95 -16.54 -4.22
C ASP A 175 19.20 -17.18 -5.61
N THR A 176 18.31 -18.06 -6.05
CA THR A 176 18.41 -18.80 -7.30
C THR A 176 17.24 -18.55 -8.22
N ILE A 177 17.49 -18.57 -9.52
CA ILE A 177 16.45 -18.53 -10.55
C ILE A 177 15.81 -19.92 -10.66
N ILE A 178 14.49 -19.93 -10.67
CA ILE A 178 13.65 -21.12 -10.79
C ILE A 178 12.58 -20.94 -11.87
N GLN A 179 11.99 -22.05 -12.31
CA GLN A 179 10.73 -22.03 -13.06
C GLN A 179 9.59 -22.31 -12.07
N ALA A 180 8.74 -21.30 -11.87
CA ALA A 180 7.56 -21.44 -11.02
C ALA A 180 6.35 -21.78 -11.90
N SER A 181 5.63 -22.85 -11.55
CA SER A 181 4.37 -23.24 -12.19
C SER A 181 3.21 -23.02 -11.23
N ILE A 182 2.18 -22.32 -11.69
CA ILE A 182 1.02 -21.93 -10.89
C ILE A 182 -0.23 -22.42 -11.61
N GLU A 183 -1.00 -23.28 -10.94
CA GLU A 183 -2.26 -23.79 -11.46
C GLU A 183 -3.32 -22.69 -11.57
N PRO A 184 -4.25 -22.80 -12.55
CA PRO A 184 -5.28 -21.80 -12.72
C PRO A 184 -6.24 -21.72 -11.53
N ALA A 185 -6.82 -20.54 -11.34
CA ALA A 185 -7.87 -20.34 -10.35
C ALA A 185 -9.16 -21.06 -10.78
N SER A 186 -9.84 -21.68 -9.81
CA SER A 186 -11.23 -22.12 -9.98
C SER A 186 -12.18 -20.94 -10.08
N ALA A 187 -13.40 -21.16 -10.55
CA ALA A 187 -14.44 -20.13 -10.57
C ALA A 187 -14.70 -19.55 -9.17
N GLN A 188 -14.73 -20.39 -8.13
CA GLN A 188 -14.94 -19.96 -6.76
C GLN A 188 -13.77 -19.11 -6.23
N GLU A 189 -12.52 -19.47 -6.55
CA GLU A 189 -11.35 -18.67 -6.17
C GLU A 189 -11.36 -17.30 -6.85
N ILE A 190 -11.86 -17.19 -8.07
CA ILE A 190 -12.03 -15.90 -8.76
C ILE A 190 -13.08 -15.04 -8.05
N GLU A 191 -14.25 -15.60 -7.75
CA GLU A 191 -15.34 -14.90 -7.05
C GLU A 191 -14.90 -14.46 -5.64
N ASP A 192 -14.25 -15.33 -4.89
CA ASP A 192 -13.72 -15.00 -3.57
C ASP A 192 -12.64 -13.90 -3.66
N THR A 193 -11.79 -13.93 -4.69
CA THR A 193 -10.78 -12.88 -4.91
C THR A 193 -11.43 -11.53 -5.21
N ILE A 194 -12.48 -11.49 -6.04
CA ILE A 194 -13.26 -10.27 -6.27
C ILE A 194 -13.88 -9.77 -4.96
N THR A 195 -14.46 -10.67 -4.17
CA THR A 195 -15.07 -10.32 -2.88
C THR A 195 -14.07 -9.72 -1.89
N VAL A 196 -12.82 -10.23 -1.85
CA VAL A 196 -11.78 -9.78 -0.91
C VAL A 196 -11.08 -8.51 -1.40
N MET A 197 -10.74 -8.44 -2.70
CA MET A 197 -9.80 -7.46 -3.26
C MET A 197 -10.46 -6.49 -4.25
N GLY A 198 -11.76 -6.65 -4.52
CA GLY A 198 -12.55 -5.76 -5.37
C GLY A 198 -13.04 -4.52 -4.64
N GLY A 199 -14.02 -3.84 -5.22
CA GLY A 199 -14.48 -2.53 -4.74
C GLY A 199 -15.58 -2.56 -3.70
N GLN A 200 -16.20 -3.72 -3.43
CA GLN A 200 -17.38 -3.80 -2.55
C GLN A 200 -17.14 -3.21 -1.16
N ASP A 201 -16.01 -3.51 -0.52
CA ASP A 201 -15.73 -2.98 0.82
C ASP A 201 -15.45 -1.47 0.80
N TRP A 202 -14.77 -0.97 -0.22
CA TRP A 202 -14.59 0.46 -0.42
C TRP A 202 -15.93 1.18 -0.56
N GLU A 203 -16.89 0.60 -1.32
CA GLU A 203 -18.25 1.13 -1.45
C GLU A 203 -18.97 1.14 -0.10
N LEU A 204 -18.90 0.05 0.70
CA LEU A 204 -19.46 -0.01 2.05
C LEU A 204 -18.88 1.06 2.99
N TRP A 205 -17.59 1.34 2.91
CA TRP A 205 -16.98 2.44 3.66
C TRP A 205 -17.57 3.80 3.26
N LEU A 206 -17.65 4.09 1.97
CA LEU A 206 -18.18 5.36 1.47
C LEU A 206 -19.68 5.50 1.76
N ASP A 207 -20.45 4.40 1.70
CA ASP A 207 -21.88 4.38 2.05
C ASP A 207 -22.08 4.71 3.54
N ALA A 208 -21.29 4.09 4.42
CA ALA A 208 -21.37 4.34 5.85
C ALA A 208 -21.01 5.80 6.20
N LEU A 209 -19.92 6.34 5.61
CA LEU A 209 -19.48 7.71 5.85
C LEU A 209 -20.48 8.74 5.32
N ASP A 210 -21.01 8.53 4.12
CA ASP A 210 -21.99 9.41 3.49
C ASP A 210 -23.32 9.38 4.21
N GLY A 211 -23.82 8.17 4.53
CA GLY A 211 -25.05 7.98 5.31
C GLY A 211 -25.00 8.59 6.71
N ALA A 212 -23.81 8.68 7.30
CA ALA A 212 -23.59 9.34 8.59
C ALA A 212 -23.40 10.86 8.49
N GLY A 213 -23.30 11.42 7.27
CA GLY A 213 -23.09 12.85 7.00
C GLY A 213 -21.68 13.33 7.34
N VAL A 214 -20.67 12.43 7.33
CA VAL A 214 -19.30 12.76 7.72
C VAL A 214 -18.33 12.93 6.53
N LEU A 215 -18.84 12.92 5.29
CA LEU A 215 -18.08 13.33 4.10
C LEU A 215 -18.31 14.82 3.82
N ALA A 216 -17.25 15.57 3.67
CA ALA A 216 -17.34 16.98 3.31
C ALA A 216 -17.84 17.15 1.86
N ASP A 217 -18.41 18.32 1.53
CA ASP A 217 -18.62 18.69 0.15
C ASP A 217 -17.27 18.85 -0.55
N GLY A 218 -17.16 18.33 -1.77
CA GLY A 218 -15.88 18.25 -2.46
C GLY A 218 -14.96 17.12 -2.01
N ALA A 219 -15.41 16.26 -1.09
CA ALA A 219 -14.60 15.12 -0.61
C ALA A 219 -14.12 14.22 -1.75
N ARG A 220 -12.87 13.79 -1.65
CA ARG A 220 -12.26 12.85 -2.61
C ARG A 220 -12.05 11.49 -1.97
N SER A 221 -12.09 10.45 -2.79
CA SER A 221 -11.68 9.11 -2.36
C SER A 221 -10.77 8.47 -3.39
N VAL A 222 -9.76 7.75 -2.92
CA VAL A 222 -8.82 7.03 -3.78
C VAL A 222 -8.58 5.63 -3.27
N ALA A 223 -8.61 4.65 -4.19
CA ALA A 223 -8.19 3.28 -3.93
C ALA A 223 -6.98 2.92 -4.81
N PHE A 224 -6.16 1.97 -4.38
CA PHE A 224 -4.92 1.64 -5.08
C PHE A 224 -5.03 0.38 -5.92
N SER A 225 -4.41 0.43 -7.09
CA SER A 225 -4.32 -0.67 -8.05
C SER A 225 -2.92 -0.77 -8.63
N TYR A 226 -2.69 -1.90 -9.26
CA TYR A 226 -1.56 -2.16 -10.14
C TYR A 226 -2.08 -2.88 -11.38
N ILE A 227 -1.61 -2.52 -12.56
CA ILE A 227 -1.94 -3.19 -13.83
C ILE A 227 -0.76 -4.05 -14.28
N GLY A 228 0.44 -3.51 -14.16
CA GLY A 228 1.67 -4.17 -14.58
C GLY A 228 1.89 -4.16 -16.08
N THR A 229 2.71 -5.08 -16.54
CA THR A 229 3.23 -5.14 -17.90
C THR A 229 3.02 -6.53 -18.48
N GLU A 230 3.32 -6.73 -19.77
CA GLU A 230 3.24 -8.03 -20.46
C GLU A 230 3.94 -9.17 -19.68
N ILE A 231 5.05 -8.86 -18.97
CA ILE A 231 5.79 -9.84 -18.16
C ILE A 231 4.95 -10.32 -16.96
N THR A 232 4.17 -9.43 -16.36
CA THR A 232 3.41 -9.70 -15.12
C THR A 232 1.93 -9.98 -15.38
N TRP A 233 1.38 -9.62 -16.55
CA TRP A 233 -0.05 -9.76 -16.84
C TRP A 233 -0.61 -11.16 -16.62
N PRO A 234 0.05 -12.26 -17.01
CA PRO A 234 -0.55 -13.59 -16.86
C PRO A 234 -0.91 -13.96 -15.43
N ILE A 235 -0.09 -13.53 -14.45
CA ILE A 235 -0.33 -13.80 -13.02
C ILE A 235 -1.07 -12.67 -12.31
N TYR A 236 -1.07 -11.46 -12.87
CA TYR A 236 -1.67 -10.29 -12.23
C TYR A 236 -2.93 -9.83 -12.96
N TRP A 237 -2.80 -9.01 -14.03
CA TRP A 237 -3.93 -8.37 -14.71
C TRP A 237 -4.87 -9.35 -15.41
N HIS A 238 -4.34 -10.40 -16.02
CA HIS A 238 -5.11 -11.47 -16.63
C HIS A 238 -5.43 -12.62 -15.66
N GLY A 239 -5.02 -12.51 -14.40
CA GLY A 239 -5.30 -13.47 -13.34
C GLY A 239 -6.55 -13.13 -12.51
N ALA A 240 -6.79 -13.92 -11.47
CA ALA A 240 -7.90 -13.71 -10.54
C ALA A 240 -7.86 -12.31 -9.89
N LEU A 241 -6.65 -11.83 -9.55
CA LEU A 241 -6.47 -10.50 -8.97
C LEU A 241 -6.88 -9.38 -9.92
N GLY A 242 -6.60 -9.51 -11.23
CA GLY A 242 -7.03 -8.55 -12.25
C GLY A 242 -8.55 -8.43 -12.34
N LYS A 243 -9.30 -9.53 -12.16
CA LYS A 243 -10.77 -9.47 -12.07
C LYS A 243 -11.27 -8.63 -10.91
N ALA A 244 -10.61 -8.74 -9.76
CA ALA A 244 -10.90 -7.90 -8.61
C ALA A 244 -10.55 -6.41 -8.88
N LYS A 245 -9.49 -6.14 -9.64
CA LYS A 245 -9.12 -4.76 -10.01
C LYS A 245 -10.10 -4.14 -11.02
N VAL A 246 -10.64 -4.92 -11.93
CA VAL A 246 -11.74 -4.48 -12.83
C VAL A 246 -13.00 -4.14 -12.01
N ASP A 247 -13.35 -4.96 -11.01
CA ASP A 247 -14.47 -4.65 -10.09
C ASP A 247 -14.21 -3.37 -9.29
N LEU A 248 -12.96 -3.15 -8.85
CA LEU A 248 -12.56 -1.91 -8.20
C LEU A 248 -12.74 -0.68 -9.12
N ASP A 249 -12.36 -0.79 -10.40
CA ASP A 249 -12.53 0.28 -11.40
C ASP A 249 -14.02 0.60 -11.61
N HIS A 250 -14.90 -0.41 -11.76
CA HIS A 250 -16.34 -0.21 -11.86
C HIS A 250 -16.91 0.44 -10.60
N THR A 251 -16.42 0.06 -9.43
CA THR A 251 -16.83 0.69 -8.16
C THR A 251 -16.40 2.16 -8.12
N ALA A 252 -15.17 2.47 -8.55
CA ALA A 252 -14.71 3.86 -8.65
C ALA A 252 -15.62 4.72 -9.52
N GLN A 253 -16.07 4.19 -10.67
CA GLN A 253 -16.98 4.92 -11.57
C GLN A 253 -18.32 5.24 -10.87
N ARG A 254 -18.92 4.26 -10.15
CA ARG A 254 -20.17 4.49 -9.40
C ARG A 254 -19.98 5.52 -8.27
N LEU A 255 -18.91 5.38 -7.49
CA LEU A 255 -18.58 6.30 -6.40
C LEU A 255 -18.27 7.70 -6.93
N ASN A 256 -17.53 7.81 -8.05
CA ASN A 256 -17.24 9.09 -8.66
C ASN A 256 -18.50 9.82 -9.12
N ALA A 257 -19.43 9.12 -9.80
CA ALA A 257 -20.69 9.69 -10.22
C ALA A 257 -21.53 10.24 -9.04
N ARG A 258 -21.48 9.55 -7.89
CA ARG A 258 -22.15 9.98 -6.66
C ARG A 258 -21.49 11.20 -6.02
N LEU A 259 -20.18 11.15 -5.78
CA LEU A 259 -19.45 12.23 -5.13
C LEU A 259 -19.38 13.50 -5.98
N ALA A 260 -19.35 13.38 -7.31
CA ALA A 260 -19.35 14.50 -8.25
C ALA A 260 -20.59 15.41 -8.10
N GLN A 261 -21.72 14.88 -7.62
CA GLN A 261 -22.94 15.68 -7.34
C GLN A 261 -22.72 16.72 -6.23
N ARG A 262 -21.68 16.54 -5.42
CA ARG A 262 -21.28 17.44 -4.34
C ARG A 262 -19.88 18.04 -4.58
N GLY A 263 -19.42 18.04 -5.84
CA GLY A 263 -18.11 18.59 -6.23
C GLY A 263 -16.90 17.74 -5.84
N GLY A 264 -17.12 16.52 -5.35
CA GLY A 264 -16.08 15.54 -4.99
C GLY A 264 -15.76 14.58 -6.14
N GLY A 265 -15.08 13.48 -5.80
CA GLY A 265 -14.75 12.45 -6.79
C GLY A 265 -14.13 11.19 -6.17
N ALA A 266 -14.17 10.09 -6.92
CA ALA A 266 -13.51 8.86 -6.55
C ALA A 266 -12.74 8.28 -7.73
N ASN A 267 -11.49 7.86 -7.48
CA ASN A 267 -10.60 7.34 -8.51
C ASN A 267 -9.84 6.11 -8.02
N VAL A 268 -9.52 5.22 -8.93
CA VAL A 268 -8.44 4.26 -8.73
C VAL A 268 -7.11 4.91 -9.13
N ALA A 269 -6.11 4.87 -8.26
CA ALA A 269 -4.75 5.24 -8.61
C ALA A 269 -3.95 3.98 -8.96
N VAL A 270 -3.51 3.88 -10.20
CA VAL A 270 -2.63 2.81 -10.66
C VAL A 270 -1.19 3.21 -10.36
N LEU A 271 -0.57 2.46 -9.46
CA LEU A 271 0.77 2.73 -8.96
C LEU A 271 1.79 1.83 -9.66
N LYS A 272 3.07 2.19 -9.61
CA LYS A 272 4.15 1.35 -10.16
C LYS A 272 4.46 0.16 -9.24
N SER A 273 5.17 -0.82 -9.75
CA SER A 273 5.71 -1.92 -8.95
C SER A 273 6.75 -1.42 -7.95
N VAL A 274 6.55 -1.72 -6.67
CA VAL A 274 7.48 -1.43 -5.58
C VAL A 274 7.57 -2.62 -4.62
N VAL A 275 8.63 -2.66 -3.83
CA VAL A 275 8.79 -3.66 -2.77
C VAL A 275 7.82 -3.36 -1.65
N THR A 276 6.87 -4.27 -1.44
CA THR A 276 5.93 -4.29 -0.31
C THR A 276 5.74 -5.72 0.16
N GLN A 277 5.13 -5.93 1.31
CA GLN A 277 4.77 -7.29 1.75
C GLN A 277 3.81 -7.96 0.75
N ALA A 278 2.90 -7.21 0.15
CA ALA A 278 1.95 -7.73 -0.83
C ALA A 278 2.64 -8.15 -2.14
N SER A 279 3.52 -7.32 -2.70
CA SER A 279 4.22 -7.61 -3.96
C SER A 279 5.21 -8.77 -3.82
N ALA A 280 5.86 -8.92 -2.67
CA ALA A 280 6.80 -10.00 -2.40
C ALA A 280 6.15 -11.39 -2.40
N ALA A 281 4.83 -11.46 -2.17
CA ALA A 281 4.08 -12.71 -2.20
C ALA A 281 3.74 -13.21 -3.62
N ILE A 282 3.91 -12.38 -4.66
CA ILE A 282 3.56 -12.72 -6.05
C ILE A 282 4.78 -13.32 -6.74
N PRO A 283 4.74 -14.58 -7.24
CA PRO A 283 5.93 -15.36 -7.62
C PRO A 283 6.91 -14.69 -8.58
N VAL A 284 6.44 -13.98 -9.59
CA VAL A 284 7.30 -13.33 -10.60
C VAL A 284 7.78 -11.94 -10.21
N MET A 285 7.11 -11.32 -9.22
CA MET A 285 7.37 -9.92 -8.86
C MET A 285 8.77 -9.66 -8.29
N PRO A 286 9.37 -10.50 -7.45
CA PRO A 286 10.73 -10.27 -6.97
C PRO A 286 11.75 -10.11 -8.10
N LEU A 287 11.67 -10.93 -9.14
CA LEU A 287 12.55 -10.83 -10.31
C LEU A 287 12.22 -9.57 -11.15
N TYR A 288 10.95 -9.36 -11.46
CA TYR A 288 10.52 -8.20 -12.24
C TYR A 288 10.91 -6.88 -11.54
N ILE A 289 10.63 -6.75 -10.25
CA ILE A 289 10.97 -5.55 -9.46
C ILE A 289 12.49 -5.34 -9.46
N SER A 290 13.29 -6.39 -9.28
CA SER A 290 14.75 -6.29 -9.28
C SER A 290 15.29 -5.76 -10.61
N MET A 291 14.68 -6.15 -11.72
CA MET A 291 15.05 -5.68 -13.06
C MET A 291 14.60 -4.23 -13.30
N VAL A 292 13.34 -3.93 -13.06
CA VAL A 292 12.79 -2.58 -13.30
C VAL A 292 13.45 -1.55 -12.37
N TYR A 293 13.83 -1.93 -11.15
CA TYR A 293 14.58 -1.06 -10.23
C TYR A 293 15.93 -0.67 -10.80
N LYS A 294 16.71 -1.64 -11.31
CA LYS A 294 17.99 -1.35 -11.95
C LYS A 294 17.82 -0.36 -13.09
N ILE A 295 16.92 -0.67 -14.01
CA ILE A 295 16.67 0.15 -15.20
C ILE A 295 16.19 1.55 -14.85
N MET A 296 15.21 1.65 -13.92
CA MET A 296 14.66 2.95 -13.52
C MET A 296 15.66 3.77 -12.70
N LYS A 297 16.48 3.15 -11.85
CA LYS A 297 17.57 3.85 -11.12
C LYS A 297 18.61 4.40 -12.08
N GLU A 298 19.05 3.62 -13.07
CA GLU A 298 20.00 4.06 -14.10
C GLU A 298 19.46 5.22 -14.95
N LYS A 299 18.14 5.31 -15.12
CA LYS A 299 17.44 6.38 -15.86
C LYS A 299 17.01 7.56 -14.98
N GLY A 300 17.22 7.52 -13.68
CA GLY A 300 16.74 8.55 -12.73
C GLY A 300 15.21 8.64 -12.61
N LEU A 301 14.51 7.52 -12.84
CA LEU A 301 13.04 7.40 -12.81
C LEU A 301 12.52 6.59 -11.61
N HIS A 302 13.41 6.13 -10.74
CA HIS A 302 13.00 5.29 -9.62
C HIS A 302 12.22 6.08 -8.57
N GLU A 303 11.10 5.52 -8.14
CA GLU A 303 10.26 6.01 -7.05
C GLU A 303 9.95 4.85 -6.10
N GLY A 304 10.02 5.09 -4.79
CA GLY A 304 9.45 4.23 -3.76
C GLY A 304 7.99 4.60 -3.45
N THR A 305 7.46 4.08 -2.35
CA THR A 305 6.07 4.34 -1.95
C THR A 305 5.82 5.81 -1.65
N ILE A 306 6.75 6.48 -0.97
CA ILE A 306 6.55 7.86 -0.53
C ILE A 306 6.59 8.85 -1.70
N GLU A 307 7.51 8.66 -2.65
CA GLU A 307 7.61 9.51 -3.84
C GLU A 307 6.37 9.35 -4.73
N GLN A 308 5.88 8.11 -4.90
CA GLN A 308 4.65 7.82 -5.63
C GLN A 308 3.44 8.52 -5.01
N LEU A 309 3.30 8.47 -3.69
CA LEU A 309 2.16 9.09 -3.01
C LEU A 309 2.26 10.62 -2.95
N ASP A 310 3.46 11.16 -2.78
CA ASP A 310 3.66 12.60 -2.86
C ASP A 310 3.32 13.12 -4.27
N ARG A 311 3.73 12.41 -5.33
CA ARG A 311 3.37 12.70 -6.71
C ARG A 311 1.86 12.58 -6.97
N LEU A 312 1.21 11.52 -6.45
CA LEU A 312 -0.24 11.37 -6.51
C LEU A 312 -0.97 12.56 -5.91
N PHE A 313 -0.59 12.96 -4.70
CA PHE A 313 -1.26 14.06 -4.01
C PHE A 313 -1.03 15.40 -4.71
N ARG A 314 0.21 15.70 -5.09
CA ARG A 314 0.57 17.03 -5.65
C ARG A 314 0.20 17.20 -7.11
N GLU A 315 0.34 16.17 -7.92
CA GLU A 315 0.24 16.28 -9.37
C GLU A 315 -1.06 15.70 -9.94
N ARG A 316 -1.82 14.92 -9.14
CA ARG A 316 -3.08 14.32 -9.57
C ARG A 316 -4.27 14.79 -8.72
N LEU A 317 -4.25 14.55 -7.41
CA LEU A 317 -5.39 14.85 -6.54
C LEU A 317 -5.54 16.36 -6.24
N TYR A 318 -4.44 17.06 -5.93
CA TYR A 318 -4.44 18.46 -5.49
C TYR A 318 -3.44 19.27 -6.30
N ARG A 319 -3.75 19.48 -7.57
CA ARG A 319 -2.89 20.21 -8.52
C ARG A 319 -2.85 21.70 -8.18
N GLU A 320 -1.65 22.31 -8.22
CA GLU A 320 -1.47 23.76 -7.97
C GLU A 320 -2.19 24.64 -8.99
N ASP A 321 -2.33 24.15 -10.23
CA ASP A 321 -3.01 24.87 -11.30
C ASP A 321 -4.55 24.81 -11.20
N GLY A 322 -5.10 24.11 -10.18
CA GLY A 322 -6.53 23.93 -9.94
C GLY A 322 -7.28 23.16 -11.02
N ARG A 323 -6.59 22.62 -12.03
CA ARG A 323 -7.23 21.80 -13.07
C ARG A 323 -7.67 20.46 -12.50
N PRO A 324 -8.72 19.86 -13.07
CA PRO A 324 -9.11 18.49 -12.73
C PRO A 324 -7.93 17.50 -12.89
N ALA A 325 -7.96 16.42 -12.14
CA ALA A 325 -7.01 15.35 -12.30
C ALA A 325 -7.04 14.78 -13.72
N GLU A 326 -5.87 14.54 -14.29
CA GLU A 326 -5.75 13.81 -15.55
C GLU A 326 -5.98 12.33 -15.29
N VAL A 327 -6.97 11.76 -15.98
CA VAL A 327 -7.36 10.35 -15.87
C VAL A 327 -7.30 9.68 -17.22
N ASP A 328 -7.16 8.34 -17.22
CA ASP A 328 -7.32 7.53 -18.43
C ASP A 328 -8.81 7.29 -18.77
N ASP A 329 -9.07 6.56 -19.84
CA ASP A 329 -10.42 6.28 -20.33
C ASP A 329 -11.31 5.53 -19.32
N GLU A 330 -10.69 4.89 -18.31
CA GLU A 330 -11.38 4.17 -17.22
C GLU A 330 -11.47 5.01 -15.92
N ASN A 331 -11.21 6.32 -15.99
CA ASN A 331 -11.20 7.24 -14.85
C ASN A 331 -10.13 6.91 -13.79
N ARG A 332 -9.00 6.33 -14.19
CA ARG A 332 -7.89 5.99 -13.31
C ARG A 332 -6.80 7.06 -13.35
N LEU A 333 -6.21 7.35 -12.19
CA LEU A 333 -5.01 8.18 -12.04
C LEU A 333 -3.78 7.32 -12.32
N ARG A 334 -2.99 7.67 -13.34
CA ARG A 334 -1.85 6.86 -13.78
C ARG A 334 -0.56 7.39 -13.14
N LEU A 335 0.03 6.63 -12.22
CA LEU A 335 1.32 6.86 -11.59
C LEU A 335 2.36 5.82 -12.00
N ASP A 336 1.94 4.81 -12.76
CA ASP A 336 2.78 3.81 -13.40
C ASP A 336 3.37 4.29 -14.74
N ASP A 337 3.11 5.52 -15.13
CA ASP A 337 3.54 6.15 -16.38
C ASP A 337 5.05 6.09 -16.62
N TRP A 338 5.87 6.22 -15.56
CA TRP A 338 7.33 6.12 -15.68
C TRP A 338 7.82 4.67 -15.81
N GLU A 339 7.17 3.72 -15.13
CA GLU A 339 7.43 2.29 -15.29
C GLU A 339 7.06 1.81 -16.69
N LEU A 340 5.96 2.31 -17.24
CA LEU A 340 5.41 1.88 -18.54
C LEU A 340 6.03 2.58 -19.74
N ARG A 341 7.05 3.42 -19.57
CA ARG A 341 7.78 3.99 -20.70
C ARG A 341 8.34 2.89 -21.60
N ASP A 342 8.25 3.07 -22.90
CA ASP A 342 8.74 2.10 -23.89
C ASP A 342 10.22 1.74 -23.63
N ASP A 343 11.07 2.75 -23.37
CA ASP A 343 12.49 2.54 -23.13
C ASP A 343 12.81 1.81 -21.81
N VAL A 344 11.88 1.78 -20.85
CA VAL A 344 11.97 0.98 -19.62
C VAL A 344 11.51 -0.45 -19.90
N GLN A 345 10.34 -0.60 -20.54
CA GLN A 345 9.75 -1.92 -20.79
C GLN A 345 10.52 -2.73 -21.81
N ASP A 346 11.01 -2.11 -22.86
CA ASP A 346 11.87 -2.78 -23.86
C ASP A 346 13.18 -3.30 -23.23
N ALA A 347 13.78 -2.51 -22.34
CA ALA A 347 14.94 -2.97 -21.57
C ALA A 347 14.60 -4.15 -20.64
N CYS A 348 13.45 -4.12 -19.95
CA CYS A 348 12.98 -5.25 -19.13
C CYS A 348 12.75 -6.52 -19.98
N LYS A 349 12.06 -6.40 -21.12
CA LYS A 349 11.79 -7.52 -22.02
C LYS A 349 13.08 -8.13 -22.58
N ALA A 350 14.06 -7.28 -22.94
CA ALA A 350 15.35 -7.75 -23.43
C ALA A 350 16.17 -8.45 -22.34
N LEU A 351 16.08 -7.97 -21.09
CA LEU A 351 16.83 -8.51 -19.96
C LEU A 351 16.24 -9.80 -19.42
N TRP A 352 14.91 -9.92 -19.40
CA TRP A 352 14.17 -11.05 -18.78
C TRP A 352 14.71 -12.44 -19.15
N PRO A 353 14.91 -12.80 -20.43
CA PRO A 353 15.39 -14.13 -20.82
C PRO A 353 16.87 -14.37 -20.52
N GLN A 354 17.64 -13.35 -20.14
CA GLN A 354 19.08 -13.43 -19.93
C GLN A 354 19.45 -13.71 -18.47
N VAL A 355 18.50 -13.51 -17.53
CA VAL A 355 18.79 -13.63 -16.09
C VAL A 355 18.87 -15.10 -15.70
N THR A 356 20.02 -15.47 -15.12
CA THR A 356 20.32 -16.81 -14.55
C THR A 356 20.73 -16.66 -13.09
N THR A 357 20.87 -17.76 -12.38
CA THR A 357 21.35 -17.74 -10.99
C THR A 357 22.73 -17.08 -10.87
N GLU A 358 23.63 -17.35 -11.84
CA GLU A 358 25.02 -16.88 -11.82
C GLU A 358 25.13 -15.37 -12.04
N ASN A 359 24.21 -14.79 -12.80
CA ASN A 359 24.28 -13.36 -13.17
C ASN A 359 23.19 -12.50 -12.50
N LEU A 360 22.34 -13.08 -11.62
CA LEU A 360 21.20 -12.40 -10.97
C LEU A 360 21.59 -11.07 -10.33
N PHE A 361 22.62 -11.05 -9.50
CA PHE A 361 23.10 -9.85 -8.81
C PHE A 361 23.79 -8.84 -9.74
N GLN A 362 24.31 -9.29 -10.88
CA GLN A 362 25.00 -8.44 -11.85
C GLN A 362 24.02 -7.76 -12.80
N LEU A 363 23.07 -8.52 -13.34
CA LEU A 363 22.14 -8.03 -14.35
C LEU A 363 20.92 -7.31 -13.77
N THR A 364 20.62 -7.51 -12.47
CA THR A 364 19.47 -6.91 -11.81
C THR A 364 19.88 -6.15 -10.54
N ASP A 365 18.97 -5.38 -9.95
CA ASP A 365 19.13 -4.78 -8.63
C ASP A 365 18.52 -5.68 -7.53
N TYR A 366 18.84 -6.99 -7.58
CA TYR A 366 18.32 -7.91 -6.58
C TYR A 366 18.88 -7.64 -5.18
N ALA A 367 20.10 -7.14 -5.06
CA ALA A 367 20.64 -6.68 -3.78
C ALA A 367 19.80 -5.53 -3.21
N GLY A 368 19.45 -4.54 -4.05
CA GLY A 368 18.55 -3.45 -3.66
C GLY A 368 17.15 -3.94 -3.31
N TYR A 369 16.61 -4.93 -4.04
CA TYR A 369 15.33 -5.56 -3.67
C TYR A 369 15.38 -6.17 -2.27
N LYS A 370 16.42 -6.93 -1.93
CA LYS A 370 16.59 -7.54 -0.58
C LYS A 370 16.73 -6.49 0.50
N HIS A 371 17.48 -5.43 0.22
CA HIS A 371 17.64 -4.28 1.11
C HIS A 371 16.28 -3.62 1.39
N GLU A 372 15.52 -3.24 0.34
CA GLU A 372 14.19 -2.65 0.50
C GLU A 372 13.20 -3.58 1.20
N PHE A 373 13.28 -4.90 0.92
CA PHE A 373 12.45 -5.88 1.61
C PHE A 373 12.74 -5.92 3.12
N LEU A 374 14.00 -5.92 3.53
CA LEU A 374 14.37 -5.91 4.95
C LEU A 374 14.05 -4.58 5.63
N LYS A 375 14.13 -3.46 4.91
CA LYS A 375 13.68 -2.15 5.42
C LYS A 375 12.20 -2.15 5.81
N LEU A 376 11.33 -2.91 5.13
CA LEU A 376 9.91 -3.02 5.52
C LEU A 376 9.73 -3.46 6.99
N PHE A 377 10.70 -4.20 7.53
CA PHE A 377 10.69 -4.74 8.88
C PHE A 377 11.65 -4.01 9.84
N GLY A 378 12.19 -2.88 9.39
CA GLY A 378 13.09 -2.02 10.19
C GLY A 378 14.54 -2.50 10.23
N PHE A 379 14.98 -3.31 9.28
CA PHE A 379 16.37 -3.74 9.14
C PHE A 379 17.10 -2.99 8.02
N GLU A 380 18.40 -3.27 7.84
CA GLU A 380 19.25 -2.65 6.79
C GLU A 380 19.32 -1.12 6.87
N ARG A 381 19.45 -0.61 8.11
CA ARG A 381 19.62 0.82 8.39
C ARG A 381 21.02 1.06 8.98
N ASP A 382 21.82 1.91 8.35
CA ASP A 382 23.19 2.23 8.80
C ASP A 382 23.22 2.98 10.14
N ASP A 383 22.11 3.65 10.48
CA ASP A 383 21.98 4.47 11.69
C ASP A 383 21.29 3.74 12.86
N VAL A 384 21.17 2.41 12.78
CA VAL A 384 20.57 1.54 13.81
C VAL A 384 21.57 0.48 14.26
N ASP A 385 21.83 0.43 15.56
CA ASP A 385 22.62 -0.64 16.18
C ASP A 385 21.72 -1.86 16.46
N TYR A 386 21.88 -2.91 15.65
CA TYR A 386 21.09 -4.15 15.77
C TYR A 386 21.57 -5.10 16.85
N ASP A 387 22.72 -4.84 17.45
CA ASP A 387 23.26 -5.59 18.59
C ASP A 387 22.89 -4.94 19.94
N ALA A 388 22.27 -3.77 19.91
CA ALA A 388 21.76 -3.11 21.10
C ALA A 388 20.45 -3.75 21.60
N ASP A 389 20.23 -3.66 22.90
CA ASP A 389 18.97 -4.05 23.54
C ASP A 389 17.89 -2.99 23.29
N VAL A 390 16.75 -3.41 22.73
CA VAL A 390 15.64 -2.51 22.42
C VAL A 390 14.35 -2.94 23.10
N ALA A 391 13.53 -1.96 23.51
CA ALA A 391 12.18 -2.20 24.00
C ALA A 391 11.26 -2.59 22.84
N THR A 392 10.46 -3.63 23.04
CA THR A 392 9.52 -4.15 22.05
C THR A 392 8.06 -3.86 22.39
N ASP A 393 7.77 -3.48 23.61
CA ASP A 393 6.45 -3.13 24.15
C ASP A 393 6.08 -1.65 23.92
N VAL A 394 6.36 -1.16 22.73
CA VAL A 394 6.02 0.21 22.33
C VAL A 394 4.52 0.40 22.31
N THR A 395 4.04 1.44 23.01
CA THR A 395 2.64 1.83 23.08
C THR A 395 2.41 3.24 22.53
N PHE A 396 1.23 3.52 22.03
CA PHE A 396 0.80 4.84 21.59
C PHE A 396 -0.73 4.94 21.71
N ASP A 397 -1.29 6.11 21.44
CA ASP A 397 -2.74 6.33 21.52
C ASP A 397 -3.44 5.64 20.32
N CYS A 398 -3.87 4.40 20.56
CA CYS A 398 -4.54 3.56 19.59
C CYS A 398 -5.77 2.92 20.21
N ILE A 399 -6.89 2.93 19.49
CA ILE A 399 -8.12 2.28 19.91
C ILE A 399 -8.09 0.83 19.42
N GLU A 400 -8.11 -0.11 20.36
CA GLU A 400 -8.21 -1.54 20.05
C GLU A 400 -9.68 -1.93 19.88
N LEU A 401 -10.04 -2.50 18.73
CA LEU A 401 -11.33 -3.15 18.53
C LEU A 401 -11.20 -4.65 18.77
N ALA A 402 -12.19 -5.22 19.44
CA ALA A 402 -12.24 -6.64 19.79
C ALA A 402 -12.44 -7.55 18.57
#